data_d50ba641d64dab39fcd3875df336fb4f
#
_entry.id   d50ba641d64dab39fcd3875df336fb4f
#
_cell.length_a   1.000
_cell.length_b   1.000
_cell.length_c   1.000
_cell.angle_alpha   90.00
_cell.angle_beta   90.00
_cell.angle_gamma   90.00
#
_symmetry.space_group_name_H-M   'P 1'
#
loop_
_entity.id
_entity.type
_entity.pdbx_description
1 polymer ?
#
loop_
_entity_poly.entity_id
_entity_poly.type
_entity_poly.pdbx_seq_one_letter_code
_entity_poly.pdbx_strand_id
1 'polypeptide(L)'
;MWTETAHYILLFATAAIGLEALILSPTLWSKGSAVAIRLGYRGACFAASLLAFSFGILMSRYVANDFSVAVVFENFSSETSPYYALTACFASREGVFFVYILMLSAVSLLLFNAKDLSTYQERGRYLFFISALLFMLLVLMISTANPFARISDPPLEGLGLPPAWLRPYKTLKILASFSAYALLTATFAKTVSMYSKGW
;
A
#
# COMPACT_ATOMS: atom_id res chain seq x y z
N MET A 1 18.68 -10.30 -6.45
CA MET A 1 19.14 -9.38 -5.38
C MET A 1 18.13 -8.26 -5.09
N TRP A 2 17.87 -7.30 -6.00
CA TRP A 2 16.95 -6.18 -5.72
C TRP A 2 15.49 -6.58 -5.41
N THR A 3 14.97 -7.62 -6.05
CA THR A 3 13.61 -8.14 -5.83
C THR A 3 13.45 -8.72 -4.42
N GLU A 4 14.46 -9.45 -3.96
CA GLU A 4 14.49 -10.00 -2.59
C GLU A 4 14.59 -8.88 -1.56
N THR A 5 15.45 -7.88 -1.83
CA THR A 5 15.54 -6.69 -0.99
C THR A 5 14.17 -5.99 -0.87
N ALA A 6 13.46 -5.82 -1.99
CA ALA A 6 12.13 -5.21 -1.98
C ALA A 6 11.10 -6.04 -1.19
N HIS A 7 11.18 -7.37 -1.27
CA HIS A 7 10.34 -8.25 -0.48
C HIS A 7 10.61 -8.12 1.03
N TYR A 8 11.88 -8.09 1.44
CA TYR A 8 12.25 -7.86 2.84
C TYR A 8 11.84 -6.48 3.33
N ILE A 9 11.97 -5.44 2.50
CA ILE A 9 11.48 -4.10 2.84
C ILE A 9 9.96 -4.11 3.05
N LEU A 10 9.21 -4.81 2.21
CA LEU A 10 7.77 -4.96 2.35
C LEU A 10 7.39 -5.69 3.65
N LEU A 11 8.09 -6.78 3.98
CA LEU A 11 7.90 -7.50 5.25
C LEU A 11 8.21 -6.61 6.46
N PHE A 12 9.30 -5.86 6.39
CA PHE A 12 9.67 -4.92 7.46
C PHE A 12 8.64 -3.80 7.63
N ALA A 13 8.15 -3.21 6.53
CA ALA A 13 7.08 -2.23 6.57
C ALA A 13 5.80 -2.82 7.19
N THR A 14 5.46 -4.06 6.85
CA THR A 14 4.30 -4.77 7.42
C THR A 14 4.46 -4.95 8.93
N ALA A 15 5.62 -5.41 9.39
CA ALA A 15 5.92 -5.55 10.82
C ALA A 15 5.87 -4.21 11.56
N ALA A 16 6.41 -3.14 10.96
CA ALA A 16 6.39 -1.80 11.53
C ALA A 16 4.95 -1.28 11.71
N ILE A 17 4.08 -1.48 10.71
CA ILE A 17 2.66 -1.09 10.79
C ILE A 17 1.91 -1.93 11.84
N GLY A 18 2.21 -3.22 11.94
CA GLY A 18 1.63 -4.09 12.99
C GLY A 18 2.04 -3.63 14.39
N LEU A 19 3.31 -3.30 14.58
CA LEU A 19 3.81 -2.77 15.85
C LEU A 19 3.19 -1.41 16.18
N GLU A 20 3.02 -0.54 15.20
CA GLU A 20 2.32 0.74 15.34
C GLU A 20 0.88 0.53 15.83
N ALA A 21 0.13 -0.39 15.22
CA ALA A 21 -1.22 -0.71 15.66
C ALA A 21 -1.25 -1.21 17.11
N LEU A 22 -0.28 -2.04 17.52
CA LEU A 22 -0.16 -2.50 18.92
C LEU A 22 0.13 -1.35 19.88
N ILE A 23 1.06 -0.44 19.56
CA ILE A 23 1.40 0.73 20.38
C ILE A 23 0.19 1.68 20.53
N LEU A 24 -0.64 1.79 19.50
CA LEU A 24 -1.80 2.66 19.49
C LEU A 24 -3.06 2.00 20.08
N SER A 25 -3.08 0.68 20.29
CA SER A 25 -4.25 -0.05 20.80
C SER A 25 -4.80 0.50 22.14
N PRO A 26 -3.98 1.01 23.11
CA PRO A 26 -4.51 1.59 24.33
C PRO A 26 -5.36 2.85 24.11
N THR A 27 -5.23 3.52 22.97
CA THR A 27 -6.04 4.73 22.66
C THR A 27 -7.53 4.39 22.48
N LEU A 28 -7.89 3.13 22.32
CA LEU A 28 -9.30 2.69 22.24
C LEU A 28 -10.02 2.86 23.57
N TRP A 29 -9.37 2.58 24.70
CA TRP A 29 -9.99 2.53 26.03
C TRP A 29 -9.49 3.64 26.99
N SER A 30 -8.35 4.25 26.72
CA SER A 30 -7.75 5.27 27.59
C SER A 30 -7.37 6.54 26.86
N LYS A 31 -7.08 7.60 27.62
CA LYS A 31 -6.52 8.83 27.03
C LYS A 31 -5.15 8.51 26.44
N GLY A 32 -5.05 8.57 25.11
CA GLY A 32 -3.80 8.28 24.41
C GLY A 32 -2.69 9.23 24.84
N SER A 33 -1.49 8.68 25.03
CA SER A 33 -0.29 9.48 25.28
C SER A 33 0.07 10.29 24.03
N ALA A 34 0.31 11.59 24.19
CA ALA A 34 0.78 12.44 23.10
C ALA A 34 2.10 11.93 22.47
N VAL A 35 2.94 11.27 23.28
CA VAL A 35 4.18 10.64 22.82
C VAL A 35 3.89 9.44 21.92
N ALA A 36 2.99 8.53 22.34
CA ALA A 36 2.60 7.36 21.53
C ALA A 36 2.01 7.78 20.19
N ILE A 37 1.17 8.81 20.16
CA ILE A 37 0.54 9.30 18.92
C ILE A 37 1.57 9.92 17.98
N ARG A 38 2.52 10.72 18.50
CA ARG A 38 3.62 11.27 17.67
C ARG A 38 4.51 10.16 17.12
N LEU A 39 4.81 9.17 17.95
CA LEU A 39 5.61 8.01 17.52
C LEU A 39 4.88 7.20 16.44
N GLY A 40 3.57 6.94 16.65
CA GLY A 40 2.73 6.29 15.66
C GLY A 40 2.69 7.04 14.33
N TYR A 41 2.45 8.35 14.34
CA TYR A 41 2.47 9.14 13.10
C TYR A 41 3.82 9.11 12.37
N ARG A 42 4.94 9.18 13.11
CA ARG A 42 6.28 9.05 12.51
C ARG A 42 6.51 7.64 11.96
N GLY A 43 6.02 6.62 12.66
CA GLY A 43 6.02 5.23 12.21
C GLY A 43 5.24 5.06 10.92
N ALA A 44 4.03 5.61 10.84
CA ALA A 44 3.20 5.60 9.65
C ALA A 44 3.89 6.29 8.45
N CYS A 45 4.51 7.46 8.66
CA CYS A 45 5.27 8.14 7.60
C CYS A 45 6.45 7.29 7.12
N PHE A 46 7.19 6.68 8.04
CA PHE A 46 8.31 5.82 7.71
C PHE A 46 7.86 4.56 6.95
N ALA A 47 6.83 3.89 7.42
CA ALA A 47 6.27 2.72 6.75
C ALA A 47 5.73 3.05 5.34
N ALA A 48 5.03 4.18 5.18
CA ALA A 48 4.58 4.64 3.87
C ALA A 48 5.75 4.90 2.90
N SER A 49 6.88 5.44 3.41
CA SER A 49 8.09 5.63 2.61
C SER A 49 8.71 4.30 2.17
N LEU A 50 8.75 3.30 3.06
CA LEU A 50 9.23 1.95 2.73
C LEU A 50 8.33 1.26 1.69
N LEU A 51 7.01 1.39 1.83
CA LEU A 51 6.06 0.86 0.85
C LEU A 51 6.24 1.53 -0.52
N ALA A 52 6.38 2.85 -0.56
CA ALA A 52 6.64 3.58 -1.80
C ALA A 52 7.98 3.17 -2.45
N PHE A 53 9.02 2.99 -1.65
CA PHE A 53 10.31 2.52 -2.12
C PHE A 53 10.25 1.09 -2.69
N SER A 54 9.59 0.18 -1.97
CA SER A 54 9.36 -1.20 -2.42
C SER A 54 8.57 -1.23 -3.74
N PHE A 55 7.54 -0.40 -3.87
CA PHE A 55 6.79 -0.25 -5.12
C PHE A 55 7.66 0.32 -6.26
N GLY A 56 8.53 1.28 -5.97
CA GLY A 56 9.49 1.83 -6.93
C GLY A 56 10.44 0.75 -7.48
N ILE A 57 10.90 -0.17 -6.62
CA ILE A 57 11.69 -1.33 -7.06
C ILE A 57 10.83 -2.23 -7.98
N LEU A 58 9.58 -2.52 -7.64
CA LEU A 58 8.69 -3.29 -8.50
C LEU A 58 8.55 -2.64 -9.89
N MET A 59 8.31 -1.32 -9.95
CA MET A 59 8.24 -0.59 -11.22
C MET A 59 9.55 -0.69 -12.01
N SER A 60 10.69 -0.63 -11.33
CA SER A 60 11.99 -0.80 -11.99
C SER A 60 12.17 -2.19 -12.61
N ARG A 61 11.52 -3.25 -12.08
CA ARG A 61 11.56 -4.59 -12.66
C ARG A 61 10.75 -4.67 -13.95
N TYR A 62 9.60 -3.99 -14.01
CA TYR A 62 8.84 -3.85 -15.26
C TYR A 62 9.66 -3.15 -16.35
N VAL A 63 10.29 -2.03 -16.03
CA VAL A 63 11.11 -1.27 -16.99
C VAL A 63 12.37 -2.05 -17.42
N ALA A 64 12.92 -2.87 -16.54
CA ALA A 64 14.10 -3.69 -16.81
C ALA A 64 13.78 -5.02 -17.52
N ASN A 65 12.50 -5.32 -17.81
CA ASN A 65 12.05 -6.62 -18.36
C ASN A 65 12.55 -7.81 -17.53
N ASP A 66 12.47 -7.69 -16.19
CA ASP A 66 12.93 -8.75 -15.29
C ASP A 66 11.86 -9.85 -15.15
N PHE A 67 11.80 -10.74 -16.13
CA PHE A 67 10.84 -11.84 -16.18
C PHE A 67 11.09 -12.95 -15.14
N SER A 68 12.10 -12.80 -14.29
CA SER A 68 12.23 -13.66 -13.10
C SER A 68 11.18 -13.34 -12.03
N VAL A 69 10.52 -12.19 -12.12
CA VAL A 69 9.41 -11.79 -11.26
C VAL A 69 8.09 -12.19 -11.89
N ALA A 70 7.31 -13.04 -11.24
CA ALA A 70 6.09 -13.64 -11.80
C ALA A 70 5.11 -12.58 -12.34
N VAL A 71 4.86 -11.54 -11.58
CA VAL A 71 3.92 -10.48 -11.98
C VAL A 71 4.40 -9.70 -13.21
N VAL A 72 5.70 -9.55 -13.42
CA VAL A 72 6.27 -8.91 -14.62
C VAL A 72 6.12 -9.85 -15.82
N PHE A 73 6.47 -11.12 -15.66
CA PHE A 73 6.32 -12.13 -16.71
C PHE A 73 4.89 -12.24 -17.23
N GLU A 74 3.92 -12.28 -16.33
CA GLU A 74 2.51 -12.47 -16.68
C GLU A 74 1.86 -11.25 -17.37
N ASN A 75 2.38 -10.04 -17.16
CA ASN A 75 1.69 -8.80 -17.54
C ASN A 75 2.53 -7.86 -18.41
N PHE A 76 3.76 -8.21 -18.77
CA PHE A 76 4.65 -7.34 -19.55
C PHE A 76 5.47 -8.15 -20.55
N SER A 77 5.98 -7.48 -21.63
CA SER A 77 6.88 -8.07 -22.61
C SER A 77 7.92 -7.05 -23.07
N SER A 78 9.02 -7.50 -23.66
CA SER A 78 10.08 -6.63 -24.17
C SER A 78 9.58 -5.72 -25.31
N GLU A 79 8.56 -6.15 -26.05
CA GLU A 79 7.92 -5.35 -27.12
C GLU A 79 7.01 -4.25 -26.56
N THR A 80 6.63 -4.34 -25.28
CA THR A 80 5.74 -3.36 -24.64
C THR A 80 6.54 -2.12 -24.21
N SER A 81 6.13 -0.94 -24.70
CA SER A 81 6.82 0.29 -24.32
C SER A 81 6.83 0.47 -22.78
N PRO A 82 7.97 0.89 -22.19
CA PRO A 82 8.08 1.18 -20.74
C PRO A 82 7.02 2.14 -20.20
N TYR A 83 6.44 2.98 -21.05
CA TYR A 83 5.30 3.85 -20.71
C TYR A 83 4.11 3.07 -20.14
N TYR A 84 3.90 1.82 -20.57
CA TYR A 84 2.82 0.97 -20.11
C TYR A 84 3.16 0.15 -18.85
N ALA A 85 4.36 0.30 -18.27
CA ALA A 85 4.76 -0.45 -17.07
C ALA A 85 3.77 -0.26 -15.91
N LEU A 86 3.31 0.96 -15.67
CA LEU A 86 2.30 1.24 -14.62
C LEU A 86 0.94 0.61 -14.97
N THR A 87 0.54 0.63 -16.23
CA THR A 87 -0.69 0.00 -16.70
C THR A 87 -0.60 -1.53 -16.55
N ALA A 88 0.54 -2.11 -16.86
CA ALA A 88 0.80 -3.54 -16.69
C ALA A 88 0.75 -3.95 -15.21
N CYS A 89 1.31 -3.14 -14.33
CA CYS A 89 1.17 -3.35 -12.89
C CYS A 89 -0.31 -3.35 -12.46
N PHE A 90 -1.14 -2.45 -12.99
CA PHE A 90 -2.59 -2.43 -12.71
C PHE A 90 -3.38 -3.55 -13.39
N ALA A 91 -2.83 -4.23 -14.37
CA ALA A 91 -3.45 -5.41 -14.94
C ALA A 91 -3.32 -6.63 -14.03
N SER A 92 -2.34 -6.61 -13.12
CA SER A 92 -2.11 -7.69 -12.15
C SER A 92 -2.90 -7.49 -10.87
N ARG A 93 -3.28 -8.61 -10.24
CA ARG A 93 -3.92 -8.61 -8.92
C ARG A 93 -2.97 -8.05 -7.85
N GLU A 94 -1.72 -8.40 -7.89
CA GLU A 94 -0.64 -8.01 -6.99
C GLU A 94 -0.42 -6.49 -7.02
N GLY A 95 -0.33 -5.93 -8.21
CA GLY A 95 -0.14 -4.50 -8.40
C GLY A 95 -1.34 -3.68 -7.97
N VAL A 96 -2.56 -4.14 -8.24
CA VAL A 96 -3.81 -3.51 -7.79
C VAL A 96 -3.85 -3.42 -6.26
N PHE A 97 -3.55 -4.52 -5.55
CA PHE A 97 -3.49 -4.52 -4.10
C PHE A 97 -2.43 -3.55 -3.57
N PHE A 98 -1.24 -3.58 -4.16
CA PHE A 98 -0.15 -2.72 -3.72
C PHE A 98 -0.48 -1.23 -3.88
N VAL A 99 -1.01 -0.86 -5.04
CA VAL A 99 -1.40 0.53 -5.30
C VAL A 99 -2.51 1.00 -4.37
N TYR A 100 -3.50 0.15 -4.08
CA TYR A 100 -4.54 0.50 -3.11
C TYR A 100 -3.96 0.76 -1.72
N ILE A 101 -3.05 -0.09 -1.23
CA ILE A 101 -2.36 0.09 0.05
C ILE A 101 -1.56 1.40 0.07
N LEU A 102 -0.84 1.72 -1.00
CA LEU A 102 -0.11 2.98 -1.14
C LEU A 102 -1.04 4.20 -1.10
N MET A 103 -2.14 4.17 -1.87
CA MET A 103 -3.12 5.26 -1.88
C MET A 103 -3.77 5.43 -0.52
N LEU A 104 -4.14 4.33 0.16
CA LEU A 104 -4.73 4.37 1.49
C LEU A 104 -3.74 4.95 2.52
N SER A 105 -2.46 4.55 2.47
CA SER A 105 -1.44 5.09 3.38
C SER A 105 -1.21 6.59 3.14
N ALA A 106 -1.12 7.03 1.88
CA ALA A 106 -0.93 8.44 1.54
C ALA A 106 -2.13 9.30 1.96
N VAL A 107 -3.35 8.89 1.61
CA VAL A 107 -4.60 9.61 1.96
C VAL A 107 -4.78 9.66 3.48
N SER A 108 -4.47 8.58 4.20
CA SER A 108 -4.61 8.56 5.65
C SER A 108 -3.65 9.52 6.35
N LEU A 109 -2.42 9.66 5.87
CA LEU A 109 -1.47 10.65 6.39
C LEU A 109 -1.92 12.10 6.13
N LEU A 110 -2.53 12.37 4.97
CA LEU A 110 -3.12 13.66 4.65
C LEU A 110 -4.29 13.99 5.60
N LEU A 111 -5.20 13.05 5.81
CA LEU A 111 -6.37 13.23 6.68
C LEU A 111 -6.00 13.31 8.16
N PHE A 112 -4.91 12.68 8.60
CA PHE A 112 -4.41 12.83 9.96
C PHE A 112 -4.09 14.29 10.33
N ASN A 113 -3.59 15.07 9.37
CA ASN A 113 -3.26 16.48 9.56
C ASN A 113 -4.48 17.41 9.41
N ALA A 114 -5.65 16.88 9.05
CA ALA A 114 -6.86 17.68 8.92
C ALA A 114 -7.31 18.24 10.29
N LYS A 115 -7.85 19.46 10.28
CA LYS A 115 -8.22 20.20 11.50
C LYS A 115 -9.34 19.54 12.32
N ASP A 116 -10.11 18.66 11.72
CA ASP A 116 -11.30 18.04 12.31
C ASP A 116 -11.00 17.03 13.44
N LEU A 117 -9.79 16.45 13.45
CA LEU A 117 -9.32 15.61 14.54
C LEU A 117 -8.79 16.51 15.67
N SER A 118 -9.70 16.93 16.56
CA SER A 118 -9.42 17.96 17.55
C SER A 118 -8.69 17.43 18.78
N THR A 119 -8.95 16.17 19.18
CA THR A 119 -8.37 15.59 20.39
C THR A 119 -7.26 14.58 20.06
N TYR A 120 -6.29 14.47 20.98
CA TYR A 120 -5.25 13.45 20.88
C TYR A 120 -5.83 12.02 20.80
N GLN A 121 -6.90 11.77 21.53
CA GLN A 121 -7.54 10.46 21.55
C GLN A 121 -8.16 10.12 20.18
N GLU A 122 -8.84 11.05 19.53
CA GLU A 122 -9.38 10.87 18.17
C GLU A 122 -8.26 10.56 17.17
N ARG A 123 -7.15 11.30 17.23
CA ARG A 123 -5.97 11.05 16.38
C ARG A 123 -5.36 9.67 16.60
N GLY A 124 -5.26 9.25 17.87
CA GLY A 124 -4.74 7.93 18.21
C GLY A 124 -5.63 6.80 17.71
N ARG A 125 -6.95 6.90 17.89
CA ARG A 125 -7.93 5.93 17.38
C ARG A 125 -7.91 5.87 15.86
N TYR A 126 -7.85 7.02 15.19
CA TYR A 126 -7.75 7.09 13.74
C TYR A 126 -6.53 6.33 13.22
N LEU A 127 -5.35 6.63 13.76
CA LEU A 127 -4.13 5.92 13.39
C LEU A 127 -4.24 4.43 13.67
N PHE A 128 -4.79 4.03 14.83
CA PHE A 128 -4.98 2.61 15.16
C PHE A 128 -5.83 1.90 14.10
N PHE A 129 -7.00 2.44 13.73
CA PHE A 129 -7.89 1.82 12.76
C PHE A 129 -7.23 1.70 11.38
N ILE A 130 -6.54 2.74 10.94
CA ILE A 130 -5.82 2.72 9.66
C ILE A 130 -4.65 1.73 9.69
N SER A 131 -3.84 1.73 10.74
CA SER A 131 -2.68 0.82 10.84
C SER A 131 -3.13 -0.64 10.94
N ALA A 132 -4.20 -0.92 11.69
CA ALA A 132 -4.76 -2.26 11.78
C ALA A 132 -5.30 -2.75 10.42
N LEU A 133 -5.99 -1.89 9.68
CA LEU A 133 -6.48 -2.20 8.34
C LEU A 133 -5.34 -2.40 7.34
N LEU A 134 -4.35 -1.49 7.33
CA LEU A 134 -3.18 -1.62 6.46
C LEU A 134 -2.39 -2.89 6.76
N PHE A 135 -2.21 -3.24 8.04
CA PHE A 135 -1.56 -4.48 8.45
C PHE A 135 -2.29 -5.71 7.90
N MET A 136 -3.61 -5.76 8.08
CA MET A 136 -4.45 -6.86 7.55
C MET A 136 -4.33 -6.97 6.02
N LEU A 137 -4.42 -5.85 5.31
CA LEU A 137 -4.30 -5.82 3.84
C LEU A 137 -2.91 -6.25 3.37
N LEU A 138 -1.84 -5.83 4.05
CA LEU A 138 -0.47 -6.23 3.74
C LEU A 138 -0.24 -7.73 3.97
N VAL A 139 -0.71 -8.27 5.10
CA VAL A 139 -0.63 -9.71 5.38
C VAL A 139 -1.40 -10.49 4.31
N LEU A 140 -2.61 -10.04 3.95
CA LEU A 140 -3.41 -10.66 2.89
C LEU A 140 -2.68 -10.60 1.54
N MET A 141 -2.11 -9.45 1.17
CA MET A 141 -1.37 -9.29 -0.07
C MET A 141 -0.16 -10.23 -0.12
N ILE A 142 0.65 -10.27 0.94
CA ILE A 142 1.86 -11.10 0.98
C ILE A 142 1.51 -12.60 0.90
N SER A 143 0.40 -13.03 1.52
CA SER A 143 -0.01 -14.43 1.57
C SER A 143 -0.69 -14.91 0.29
N THR A 144 -1.44 -14.06 -0.41
CA THR A 144 -2.29 -14.48 -1.55
C THR A 144 -1.90 -13.88 -2.89
N ALA A 145 -1.16 -12.77 -2.88
CA ALA A 145 -0.85 -11.96 -4.07
C ALA A 145 0.53 -11.28 -3.90
N ASN A 146 1.58 -12.09 -3.65
CA ASN A 146 2.91 -11.57 -3.39
C ASN A 146 3.51 -10.91 -4.66
N PRO A 147 3.72 -9.58 -4.69
CA PRO A 147 4.21 -8.88 -5.89
C PRO A 147 5.68 -9.20 -6.22
N PHE A 148 6.40 -9.85 -5.31
CA PHE A 148 7.81 -10.24 -5.48
C PHE A 148 7.99 -11.75 -5.63
N ALA A 149 6.92 -12.49 -5.93
CA ALA A 149 7.03 -13.92 -6.25
C ALA A 149 7.95 -14.13 -7.44
N ARG A 150 8.85 -15.13 -7.34
CA ARG A 150 9.83 -15.44 -8.38
C ARG A 150 9.52 -16.75 -9.07
N ILE A 151 9.88 -16.83 -10.34
CA ILE A 151 9.82 -18.04 -11.18
C ILE A 151 11.20 -18.71 -11.10
N SER A 152 11.23 -20.02 -10.84
CA SER A 152 12.47 -20.78 -10.70
C SER A 152 13.28 -20.83 -11.99
N ASP A 153 12.61 -21.03 -13.14
CA ASP A 153 13.19 -20.99 -14.48
C ASP A 153 12.61 -19.80 -15.25
N PRO A 154 13.25 -18.62 -15.16
CA PRO A 154 12.71 -17.43 -15.80
C PRO A 154 12.71 -17.57 -17.31
N PRO A 155 11.56 -17.40 -17.97
CA PRO A 155 11.48 -17.41 -19.42
C PRO A 155 12.20 -16.19 -20.02
N LEU A 156 12.61 -16.32 -21.30
CA LEU A 156 13.31 -15.24 -22.02
C LEU A 156 12.39 -14.08 -22.38
N GLU A 157 11.08 -14.31 -22.43
CA GLU A 157 10.08 -13.30 -22.81
C GLU A 157 8.83 -13.43 -21.94
N GLY A 158 8.17 -12.29 -21.68
CA GLY A 158 6.91 -12.25 -20.93
C GLY A 158 5.68 -12.44 -21.80
N LEU A 159 4.54 -12.75 -21.17
CA LEU A 159 3.27 -13.01 -21.87
C LEU A 159 2.66 -11.74 -22.50
N GLY A 160 3.13 -10.57 -22.10
CA GLY A 160 2.68 -9.30 -22.63
C GLY A 160 1.41 -8.76 -22.00
N LEU A 161 1.12 -7.49 -22.30
CA LEU A 161 -0.06 -6.80 -21.81
C LEU A 161 -1.25 -7.07 -22.75
N PRO A 162 -2.40 -7.55 -22.24
CA PRO A 162 -3.58 -7.73 -23.07
C PRO A 162 -3.99 -6.43 -23.79
N PRO A 163 -4.40 -6.48 -25.08
CA PRO A 163 -4.71 -5.28 -25.88
C PRO A 163 -5.74 -4.34 -25.25
N ALA A 164 -6.64 -4.91 -24.44
CA ALA A 164 -7.62 -4.13 -23.69
C ALA A 164 -6.99 -3.15 -22.70
N TRP A 165 -5.76 -3.36 -22.25
CA TRP A 165 -5.04 -2.51 -21.29
C TRP A 165 -4.15 -1.44 -21.95
N LEU A 166 -3.89 -1.53 -23.24
CA LEU A 166 -3.10 -0.55 -24.01
C LEU A 166 -3.81 0.81 -24.21
N ARG A 167 -4.91 1.05 -23.49
CA ARG A 167 -5.67 2.30 -23.57
C ARG A 167 -5.31 3.20 -22.39
N PRO A 168 -4.74 4.41 -22.62
CA PRO A 168 -4.21 5.28 -21.56
C PRO A 168 -5.27 5.70 -20.51
N TYR A 169 -6.54 5.82 -20.90
CA TYR A 169 -7.61 6.17 -19.96
C TYR A 169 -7.87 5.11 -18.88
N LYS A 170 -7.49 3.83 -19.11
CA LYS A 170 -7.67 2.77 -18.11
C LYS A 170 -6.82 2.99 -16.87
N THR A 171 -5.55 3.35 -17.05
CA THR A 171 -4.66 3.70 -15.95
C THR A 171 -5.24 4.83 -15.09
N LEU A 172 -5.70 5.91 -15.76
CA LEU A 172 -6.31 7.05 -15.08
C LEU A 172 -7.59 6.67 -14.33
N LYS A 173 -8.46 5.85 -14.95
CA LYS A 173 -9.69 5.36 -14.33
C LYS A 173 -9.40 4.55 -13.07
N ILE A 174 -8.41 3.66 -13.10
CA ILE A 174 -8.04 2.83 -11.96
C ILE A 174 -7.47 3.69 -10.84
N LEU A 175 -6.53 4.60 -11.14
CA LEU A 175 -5.99 5.53 -10.15
C LEU A 175 -7.09 6.36 -9.48
N ALA A 176 -8.00 6.92 -10.27
CA ALA A 176 -9.13 7.68 -9.73
C ALA A 176 -10.04 6.82 -8.84
N SER A 177 -10.34 5.59 -9.25
CA SER A 177 -11.19 4.68 -8.47
C SER A 177 -10.53 4.29 -7.14
N PHE A 178 -9.24 3.93 -7.14
CA PHE A 178 -8.53 3.58 -5.91
C PHE A 178 -8.30 4.78 -4.99
N SER A 179 -8.07 5.96 -5.55
CA SER A 179 -8.02 7.19 -4.75
C SER A 179 -9.36 7.45 -4.06
N ALA A 180 -10.48 7.25 -4.76
CA ALA A 180 -11.82 7.39 -4.19
C ALA A 180 -12.09 6.35 -3.09
N TYR A 181 -11.76 5.08 -3.32
CA TYR A 181 -11.89 4.04 -2.28
C TYR A 181 -10.99 4.30 -1.07
N ALA A 182 -9.76 4.73 -1.27
CA ALA A 182 -8.86 5.09 -0.19
C ALA A 182 -9.41 6.27 0.63
N LEU A 183 -9.96 7.28 -0.04
CA LEU A 183 -10.58 8.43 0.60
C LEU A 183 -11.82 8.02 1.41
N LEU A 184 -12.70 7.20 0.86
CA LEU A 184 -13.87 6.67 1.56
C LEU A 184 -13.47 5.86 2.79
N THR A 185 -12.50 4.97 2.67
CA THR A 185 -12.00 4.14 3.77
C THR A 185 -11.38 5.00 4.87
N ALA A 186 -10.54 5.97 4.51
CA ALA A 186 -9.87 6.83 5.48
C ALA A 186 -10.85 7.81 6.15
N THR A 187 -11.86 8.34 5.42
CA THR A 187 -12.92 9.17 6.02
C THR A 187 -13.83 8.36 6.92
N PHE A 188 -14.14 7.12 6.58
CA PHE A 188 -14.88 6.21 7.46
C PHE A 188 -14.13 5.97 8.77
N ALA A 189 -12.85 5.61 8.72
CA ALA A 189 -12.01 5.44 9.91
C ALA A 189 -11.96 6.71 10.78
N LYS A 190 -11.88 7.89 10.14
CA LYS A 190 -11.94 9.18 10.80
C LYS A 190 -13.27 9.39 11.52
N THR A 191 -14.38 9.13 10.86
CA THR A 191 -15.73 9.24 11.44
C THR A 191 -15.88 8.33 12.65
N VAL A 192 -15.50 7.05 12.52
CA VAL A 192 -15.53 6.10 13.65
C VAL A 192 -14.68 6.58 14.82
N SER A 193 -13.49 7.15 14.56
CA SER A 193 -12.61 7.67 15.61
C SER A 193 -13.23 8.83 16.41
N MET A 194 -14.05 9.65 15.75
CA MET A 194 -14.76 10.80 16.37
C MET A 194 -15.98 10.37 17.18
N TYR A 195 -16.76 9.40 16.68
CA TYR A 195 -18.00 8.96 17.34
C TYR A 195 -17.77 7.97 18.48
N SER A 196 -16.64 7.32 18.56
CA SER A 196 -16.29 6.37 19.63
C SER A 196 -16.07 7.02 21.01
N LYS A 197 -16.69 8.17 21.28
CA LYS A 197 -16.61 8.89 22.57
C LYS A 197 -17.47 8.30 23.70
N GLY A 198 -18.25 7.26 23.45
CA GLY A 198 -19.34 6.80 24.31
C GLY A 198 -19.25 5.39 24.91
N TRP A 199 -18.07 4.75 24.88
CA TRP A 199 -17.91 3.41 25.50
C TRP A 199 -16.86 3.39 26.58
#